data_02e73c413f745b818b282aff40ad2882
#
_entry.id   02e73c413f745b818b282aff40ad2882
#
_cell.length_a   1.000
_cell.length_b   1.000
_cell.length_c   1.000
_cell.angle_alpha   90.00
_cell.angle_beta   90.00
_cell.angle_gamma   90.00
#
_symmetry.space_group_name_H-M   'P 1'
#
loop_
_entity.id
_entity.type
_entity.pdbx_description
1 polymer ?
#
loop_
_entity_poly.entity_id
_entity_poly.type
_entity_poly.pdbx_seq_one_letter_code
_entity_poly.pdbx_strand_id
1 'polypeptide(L)'
;HKIENASRNRNALKIRNVRRIKNDHRNKESSPIRNVLRDLKEIRIKRNRKIMRSLLRNNLLCLLGVCLMAACNENTVYHSYQSLPNEGWAKSDTLSFQCPVTDSIPATLRLFAEVRNRSEYPYHNLYLFIQENLLDSTVWRTDTIAINLADTTGRWLGNGWGSIYQTAVFVKSVRPLHPGNYTIKIMHGMQDEKLTGLNDVGIRIERQKE
;
A
#
# COMPACT_ATOMS: atom_id res chain seq x y z
N HIS A 1 -20.17 7.04 97.68
CA HIS A 1 -20.18 6.22 96.41
C HIS A 1 -20.89 6.82 95.23
N LYS A 2 -22.03 7.56 95.41
CA LYS A 2 -22.80 8.17 94.26
C LYS A 2 -22.17 9.43 93.67
N ILE A 3 -21.44 10.24 94.52
CA ILE A 3 -20.84 11.49 94.11
C ILE A 3 -19.53 11.25 93.30
N GLU A 4 -18.75 10.24 93.63
CA GLU A 4 -17.46 9.87 93.09
C GLU A 4 -17.71 9.27 91.64
N ASN A 5 -18.73 8.49 91.45
CA ASN A 5 -19.08 7.96 90.10
C ASN A 5 -19.56 9.05 89.13
N ALA A 6 -20.24 10.10 89.60
CA ALA A 6 -20.68 11.23 88.78
C ALA A 6 -19.49 12.11 88.34
N SER A 7 -18.46 12.23 89.17
CA SER A 7 -17.24 12.95 88.85
C SER A 7 -16.40 12.21 87.82
N ARG A 8 -16.22 10.90 87.96
CA ARG A 8 -15.52 10.05 86.99
C ARG A 8 -16.20 10.05 85.59
N ASN A 9 -17.56 10.00 85.59
CA ASN A 9 -18.29 10.01 84.34
C ASN A 9 -18.20 11.36 83.62
N ARG A 10 -18.21 12.49 84.33
CA ARG A 10 -17.98 13.83 83.80
C ARG A 10 -16.58 13.99 83.18
N ASN A 11 -15.56 13.49 83.86
CA ASN A 11 -14.18 13.53 83.35
C ASN A 11 -14.01 12.62 82.11
N ALA A 12 -14.59 11.44 82.08
CA ALA A 12 -14.59 10.56 80.92
C ALA A 12 -15.27 11.18 79.67
N LEU A 13 -16.39 11.92 79.95
CA LEU A 13 -17.09 12.66 78.85
C LEU A 13 -16.27 13.82 78.30
N LYS A 14 -15.59 14.56 79.19
CA LYS A 14 -14.69 15.65 78.78
C LYS A 14 -13.51 15.12 77.94
N ILE A 15 -12.90 14.01 78.29
CA ILE A 15 -11.81 13.40 77.56
C ILE A 15 -12.27 12.89 76.18
N ARG A 16 -13.46 12.30 76.12
CA ARG A 16 -14.05 11.86 74.82
C ARG A 16 -14.31 13.05 73.91
N ASN A 17 -14.88 14.13 74.41
CA ASN A 17 -15.16 15.34 73.63
C ASN A 17 -13.86 16.01 73.14
N VAL A 18 -12.84 16.11 73.95
CA VAL A 18 -11.51 16.66 73.53
C VAL A 18 -10.87 15.78 72.46
N ARG A 19 -10.94 14.47 72.57
CA ARG A 19 -10.44 13.55 71.53
C ARG A 19 -11.23 13.67 70.23
N ARG A 20 -12.55 13.84 70.32
CA ARG A 20 -13.42 14.03 69.15
C ARG A 20 -13.09 15.34 68.42
N ILE A 21 -12.93 16.44 69.14
CA ILE A 21 -12.56 17.74 68.58
C ILE A 21 -11.15 17.69 67.95
N LYS A 22 -10.18 17.04 68.61
CA LYS A 22 -8.84 16.87 68.07
C LYS A 22 -8.82 16.02 66.78
N ASN A 23 -9.65 15.00 66.70
CA ASN A 23 -9.77 14.16 65.51
C ASN A 23 -10.50 14.88 64.37
N ASP A 24 -11.50 15.71 64.66
CA ASP A 24 -12.21 16.55 63.68
C ASP A 24 -11.31 17.64 63.12
N HIS A 25 -10.47 18.31 63.95
CA HIS A 25 -9.48 19.25 63.46
C HIS A 25 -8.44 18.58 62.57
N ARG A 26 -7.89 17.42 62.97
CA ARG A 26 -6.91 16.66 62.14
C ARG A 26 -7.49 16.19 60.79
N ASN A 27 -8.76 15.82 60.77
CA ASN A 27 -9.47 15.41 59.55
C ASN A 27 -9.77 16.62 58.67
N LYS A 28 -10.12 17.77 59.24
CA LYS A 28 -10.36 19.02 58.46
C LYS A 28 -9.09 19.55 57.81
N GLU A 29 -7.93 19.57 58.50
CA GLU A 29 -6.68 20.06 57.99
C GLU A 29 -6.08 19.13 56.90
N SER A 30 -6.27 17.80 56.99
CA SER A 30 -5.73 16.85 56.04
C SER A 30 -6.60 16.68 54.79
N SER A 31 -7.84 17.15 54.79
CA SER A 31 -8.83 17.02 53.71
C SER A 31 -8.42 17.82 52.45
N PRO A 32 -8.02 19.12 52.51
CA PRO A 32 -7.65 19.89 51.37
C PRO A 32 -6.36 19.37 50.71
N ILE A 33 -5.35 18.99 51.51
CA ILE A 33 -4.08 18.46 50.98
C ILE A 33 -4.29 17.13 50.29
N ARG A 34 -5.13 16.23 50.79
CA ARG A 34 -5.46 14.95 50.17
C ARG A 34 -6.17 15.14 48.80
N ASN A 35 -7.05 16.12 48.73
CA ASN A 35 -7.74 16.43 47.50
C ASN A 35 -6.79 16.99 46.42
N VAL A 36 -5.93 17.91 46.78
CA VAL A 36 -4.87 18.44 45.91
C VAL A 36 -3.95 17.32 45.39
N LEU A 37 -3.50 16.43 46.29
CA LEU A 37 -2.69 15.28 45.89
C LEU A 37 -3.42 14.29 44.94
N ARG A 38 -4.72 14.09 45.11
CA ARG A 38 -5.53 13.30 44.24
C ARG A 38 -5.62 13.95 42.85
N ASP A 39 -5.90 15.25 42.78
CA ASP A 39 -6.01 16.01 41.55
C ASP A 39 -4.67 16.01 40.79
N LEU A 40 -3.55 16.19 41.48
CA LEU A 40 -2.23 16.11 40.87
C LEU A 40 -1.93 14.72 40.29
N LYS A 41 -2.33 13.65 41.00
CA LYS A 41 -2.23 12.27 40.48
C LYS A 41 -3.07 12.07 39.23
N GLU A 42 -4.31 12.56 39.22
CA GLU A 42 -5.17 12.47 38.05
C GLU A 42 -4.63 13.23 36.84
N ILE A 43 -4.13 14.45 37.07
CA ILE A 43 -3.50 15.26 36.02
C ILE A 43 -2.29 14.53 35.43
N ARG A 44 -1.45 13.93 36.29
CA ARG A 44 -0.29 13.14 35.87
C ARG A 44 -0.70 11.93 35.06
N ILE A 45 -1.73 11.21 35.48
CA ILE A 45 -2.26 10.04 34.74
C ILE A 45 -2.84 10.46 33.39
N LYS A 46 -3.63 11.53 33.34
CA LYS A 46 -4.19 12.05 32.08
C LYS A 46 -3.09 12.48 31.11
N ARG A 47 -2.07 13.17 31.59
CA ARG A 47 -0.89 13.57 30.81
C ARG A 47 -0.14 12.36 30.26
N ASN A 48 0.15 11.35 31.09
CA ASN A 48 0.85 10.14 30.68
C ASN A 48 0.04 9.33 29.64
N ARG A 49 -1.28 9.24 29.79
CA ARG A 49 -2.16 8.60 28.81
C ARG A 49 -2.13 9.34 27.47
N LYS A 50 -2.10 10.67 27.48
CA LYS A 50 -2.01 11.49 26.25
C LYS A 50 -0.67 11.27 25.55
N ILE A 51 0.44 11.26 26.29
CA ILE A 51 1.78 10.98 25.76
C ILE A 51 1.85 9.55 25.19
N MET A 52 1.36 8.57 25.93
CA MET A 52 1.32 7.16 25.48
C MET A 52 0.54 6.99 24.17
N ARG A 53 -0.63 7.62 24.07
CA ARG A 53 -1.44 7.59 22.83
C ARG A 53 -0.72 8.26 21.66
N SER A 54 0.01 9.36 21.91
CA SER A 54 0.80 10.03 20.87
C SER A 54 1.96 9.15 20.38
N LEU A 55 2.68 8.50 21.31
CA LEU A 55 3.78 7.60 20.98
C LEU A 55 3.30 6.36 20.21
N LEU A 56 2.16 5.75 20.63
CA LEU A 56 1.57 4.62 19.94
C LEU A 56 1.13 4.99 18.51
N ARG A 57 0.52 6.17 18.35
CA ARG A 57 0.11 6.67 17.02
C ARG A 57 1.31 6.92 16.10
N ASN A 58 2.36 7.54 16.62
CA ASN A 58 3.56 7.81 15.86
C ASN A 58 4.30 6.51 15.48
N ASN A 59 4.41 5.55 16.41
CA ASN A 59 5.02 4.25 16.13
C ASN A 59 4.19 3.45 15.10
N LEU A 60 2.84 3.52 15.18
CA LEU A 60 1.96 2.88 14.20
C LEU A 60 2.13 3.49 12.81
N LEU A 61 2.25 4.82 12.72
CA LEU A 61 2.51 5.51 11.45
C LEU A 61 3.88 5.16 10.87
N CYS A 62 4.93 5.06 11.72
CA CYS A 62 6.25 4.60 11.29
C CYS A 62 6.21 3.15 10.80
N LEU A 63 5.53 2.26 11.52
CA LEU A 63 5.38 0.86 11.13
C LEU A 63 4.64 0.73 9.80
N LEU A 64 3.55 1.50 9.60
CA LEU A 64 2.81 1.55 8.35
C LEU A 64 3.70 2.06 7.20
N GLY A 65 4.52 3.09 7.43
CA GLY A 65 5.49 3.60 6.47
C GLY A 65 6.55 2.57 6.05
N VAL A 66 7.07 1.81 7.01
CA VAL A 66 8.04 0.73 6.74
C VAL A 66 7.41 -0.41 5.93
N CYS A 67 6.16 -0.79 6.24
CA CYS A 67 5.44 -1.81 5.47
C CYS A 67 5.20 -1.42 4.00
N LEU A 68 5.03 -0.13 3.71
CA LEU A 68 4.85 0.36 2.34
C LEU A 68 6.15 0.30 1.51
N MET A 69 7.32 0.31 2.15
CA MET A 69 8.61 0.19 1.45
C MET A 69 8.97 -1.26 1.05
N ALA A 70 8.29 -2.27 1.62
CA ALA A 70 8.55 -3.69 1.33
C ALA A 70 7.87 -4.22 0.05
N ALA A 71 7.16 -3.38 -0.71
CA ALA A 71 6.38 -3.78 -1.89
C ALA A 71 7.20 -3.81 -3.19
N CYS A 72 8.53 -3.69 -3.17
CA CYS A 72 9.36 -3.87 -4.36
C CYS A 72 9.29 -5.34 -4.84
N ASN A 73 8.80 -5.54 -6.06
CA ASN A 73 8.79 -6.85 -6.70
C ASN A 73 10.21 -7.13 -7.27
N GLU A 74 11.03 -7.85 -6.53
CA GLU A 74 12.45 -8.14 -6.84
C GLU A 74 12.67 -8.87 -8.18
N ASN A 75 11.61 -9.46 -8.75
CA ASN A 75 11.71 -10.23 -9.98
C ASN A 75 11.51 -9.40 -11.24
N THR A 76 11.01 -8.17 -11.13
CA THR A 76 10.76 -7.30 -12.30
C THR A 76 12.05 -6.66 -12.75
N VAL A 77 12.50 -7.00 -13.96
CA VAL A 77 13.69 -6.44 -14.61
C VAL A 77 13.35 -5.14 -15.33
N TYR A 78 12.19 -5.12 -15.98
CA TYR A 78 11.73 -3.97 -16.75
C TYR A 78 10.22 -3.88 -16.69
N HIS A 79 9.69 -2.67 -16.54
CA HIS A 79 8.25 -2.41 -16.62
C HIS A 79 8.04 -0.98 -17.08
N SER A 80 7.36 -0.82 -18.21
CA SER A 80 7.08 0.50 -18.78
C SER A 80 5.80 0.49 -19.58
N TYR A 81 5.10 1.61 -19.59
CA TYR A 81 3.93 1.87 -20.42
C TYR A 81 4.17 3.06 -21.34
N GLN A 82 3.54 3.02 -22.51
CA GLN A 82 3.40 4.17 -23.40
C GLN A 82 1.95 4.52 -23.57
N SER A 83 1.62 5.76 -23.29
CA SER A 83 0.25 6.27 -23.44
C SER A 83 -0.07 6.47 -24.91
N LEU A 84 -1.30 6.12 -25.27
CA LEU A 84 -1.80 6.25 -26.61
C LEU A 84 -2.56 7.58 -26.80
N PRO A 85 -2.55 8.15 -28.00
CA PRO A 85 -3.32 9.36 -28.29
C PRO A 85 -4.82 9.13 -28.06
N ASN A 86 -5.52 10.16 -27.55
CA ASN A 86 -6.97 10.08 -27.34
C ASN A 86 -7.76 9.86 -28.63
N GLU A 87 -7.21 10.34 -29.76
CA GLU A 87 -7.78 10.17 -31.10
C GLU A 87 -7.67 8.72 -31.60
N GLY A 88 -6.92 7.88 -30.91
CA GLY A 88 -6.68 6.48 -31.22
C GLY A 88 -5.25 6.19 -31.67
N TRP A 89 -4.89 4.92 -31.62
CA TRP A 89 -3.61 4.37 -32.06
C TRP A 89 -3.64 4.06 -33.55
N ALA A 90 -2.81 4.75 -34.32
CA ALA A 90 -2.76 4.49 -35.77
C ALA A 90 -2.02 3.17 -36.08
N LYS A 91 -2.46 2.47 -37.11
CA LYS A 91 -1.88 1.19 -37.53
C LYS A 91 -0.41 1.30 -37.97
N SER A 92 -0.03 2.48 -38.44
CA SER A 92 1.35 2.81 -38.77
C SER A 92 2.24 3.06 -37.58
N ASP A 93 1.66 3.33 -36.39
CA ASP A 93 2.41 3.76 -35.23
C ASP A 93 3.00 2.56 -34.46
N THR A 94 4.30 2.62 -34.25
CA THR A 94 5.06 1.60 -33.53
C THR A 94 5.47 2.13 -32.17
N LEU A 95 5.05 1.47 -31.09
CA LEU A 95 5.53 1.71 -29.75
C LEU A 95 6.88 1.01 -29.56
N SER A 96 7.88 1.71 -29.07
CA SER A 96 9.25 1.17 -28.92
C SER A 96 9.73 1.27 -27.47
N PHE A 97 10.09 0.13 -26.88
CA PHE A 97 10.56 0.00 -25.51
C PHE A 97 12.03 -0.38 -25.51
N GLN A 98 12.85 0.38 -24.77
CA GLN A 98 14.28 0.10 -24.57
C GLN A 98 14.45 -0.61 -23.24
N CYS A 99 14.90 -1.85 -23.27
CA CYS A 99 14.96 -2.74 -22.12
C CYS A 99 16.41 -3.04 -21.76
N PRO A 100 17.00 -2.35 -20.78
CA PRO A 100 18.35 -2.65 -20.31
C PRO A 100 18.35 -3.97 -19.52
N VAL A 101 19.16 -4.93 -19.93
CA VAL A 101 19.46 -6.16 -19.22
C VAL A 101 20.90 -6.11 -18.74
N THR A 102 21.09 -5.83 -17.46
CA THR A 102 22.40 -5.55 -16.86
C THR A 102 23.03 -6.75 -16.17
N ASP A 103 22.30 -7.87 -16.09
CA ASP A 103 22.76 -9.05 -15.37
C ASP A 103 23.98 -9.70 -16.05
N SER A 104 25.04 -9.91 -15.29
CA SER A 104 26.27 -10.57 -15.77
C SER A 104 26.05 -12.03 -16.16
N ILE A 105 25.05 -12.69 -15.59
CA ILE A 105 24.65 -14.06 -15.93
C ILE A 105 23.23 -14.00 -16.48
N PRO A 106 23.01 -14.35 -17.75
CA PRO A 106 21.71 -14.28 -18.36
C PRO A 106 20.70 -15.22 -17.66
N ALA A 107 19.78 -14.66 -16.89
CA ALA A 107 18.64 -15.39 -16.37
C ALA A 107 17.58 -15.59 -17.47
N THR A 108 16.75 -16.59 -17.34
CA THR A 108 15.55 -16.72 -18.19
C THR A 108 14.59 -15.58 -17.84
N LEU A 109 14.22 -14.82 -18.83
CA LEU A 109 13.30 -13.68 -18.75
C LEU A 109 11.93 -14.10 -19.28
N ARG A 110 10.89 -13.69 -18.60
CA ARG A 110 9.47 -13.85 -19.00
C ARG A 110 8.97 -12.52 -19.51
N LEU A 111 8.57 -12.46 -20.77
CA LEU A 111 8.00 -11.28 -21.38
C LEU A 111 6.49 -11.30 -21.27
N PHE A 112 5.90 -10.19 -20.82
CA PHE A 112 4.47 -9.94 -20.77
C PHE A 112 4.13 -8.68 -21.56
N ALA A 113 3.06 -8.74 -22.34
CA ALA A 113 2.42 -7.57 -22.88
C ALA A 113 1.26 -7.17 -21.98
N GLU A 114 1.13 -5.89 -21.73
CA GLU A 114 0.08 -5.33 -20.87
C GLU A 114 -0.69 -4.26 -21.63
N VAL A 115 -2.02 -4.27 -21.48
CA VAL A 115 -2.90 -3.33 -22.14
C VAL A 115 -3.85 -2.74 -21.12
N ARG A 116 -4.05 -1.43 -21.18
CA ARG A 116 -5.12 -0.73 -20.48
C ARG A 116 -6.14 -0.23 -21.49
N ASN A 117 -7.31 -0.87 -21.50
CA ASN A 117 -8.42 -0.42 -22.31
C ASN A 117 -9.42 0.38 -21.46
N ARG A 118 -10.12 1.29 -22.11
CA ARG A 118 -11.25 2.02 -21.54
C ARG A 118 -12.55 1.23 -21.75
N SER A 119 -13.60 1.58 -21.01
CA SER A 119 -14.92 0.95 -21.15
C SER A 119 -15.53 1.11 -22.54
N GLU A 120 -15.13 2.14 -23.29
CA GLU A 120 -15.58 2.43 -24.65
C GLU A 120 -14.78 1.72 -25.76
N TYR A 121 -13.82 0.86 -25.42
CA TYR A 121 -13.10 0.07 -26.42
C TYR A 121 -14.10 -0.85 -27.18
N PRO A 122 -14.13 -0.82 -28.53
CA PRO A 122 -15.26 -1.40 -29.27
C PRO A 122 -15.14 -2.91 -29.48
N TYR A 123 -14.04 -3.58 -29.09
CA TYR A 123 -13.80 -4.99 -29.37
C TYR A 123 -13.63 -5.82 -28.10
N HIS A 124 -13.94 -7.13 -28.20
CA HIS A 124 -13.69 -8.11 -27.13
C HIS A 124 -12.24 -8.54 -27.05
N ASN A 125 -11.49 -8.36 -28.14
CA ASN A 125 -10.11 -8.82 -28.27
C ASN A 125 -9.21 -7.73 -28.84
N LEU A 126 -7.90 -7.99 -28.75
CA LEU A 126 -6.86 -7.16 -29.34
C LEU A 126 -5.78 -8.07 -29.92
N TYR A 127 -5.38 -7.82 -31.16
CA TYR A 127 -4.22 -8.45 -31.76
C TYR A 127 -3.04 -7.47 -31.71
N LEU A 128 -1.88 -7.99 -31.26
CA LEU A 128 -0.63 -7.25 -31.22
C LEU A 128 0.44 -8.01 -32.02
N PHE A 129 1.19 -7.28 -32.82
CA PHE A 129 2.47 -7.73 -33.36
C PHE A 129 3.58 -7.23 -32.45
N ILE A 130 4.39 -8.14 -31.92
CA ILE A 130 5.49 -7.85 -31.02
C ILE A 130 6.78 -8.27 -31.69
N GLN A 131 7.60 -7.29 -32.04
CA GLN A 131 8.96 -7.52 -32.55
C GLN A 131 9.96 -7.31 -31.41
N GLU A 132 10.88 -8.23 -31.22
CA GLU A 132 11.87 -8.16 -30.16
C GLU A 132 13.24 -8.70 -30.61
N ASN A 133 14.30 -8.22 -30.00
CA ASN A 133 15.65 -8.70 -30.19
C ASN A 133 16.28 -9.19 -28.88
N LEU A 134 15.46 -9.67 -27.93
CA LEU A 134 15.87 -10.05 -26.56
C LEU A 134 16.85 -11.20 -26.48
N LEU A 135 16.90 -12.10 -27.49
CA LEU A 135 17.88 -13.19 -27.49
C LEU A 135 19.27 -12.69 -27.79
N ASP A 136 19.37 -11.89 -28.85
CA ASP A 136 20.59 -11.28 -29.37
C ASP A 136 20.19 -9.95 -30.02
N SER A 137 20.86 -8.87 -29.67
CA SER A 137 20.52 -7.51 -30.11
C SER A 137 20.53 -7.33 -31.64
N THR A 138 21.15 -8.26 -32.38
CA THR A 138 21.21 -8.26 -33.86
C THR A 138 20.08 -9.05 -34.51
N VAL A 139 19.39 -9.96 -33.77
CA VAL A 139 18.41 -10.89 -34.32
C VAL A 139 17.00 -10.50 -33.87
N TRP A 140 16.20 -10.07 -34.84
CA TRP A 140 14.80 -9.72 -34.62
C TRP A 140 13.88 -10.93 -34.79
N ARG A 141 12.89 -11.04 -33.88
CA ARG A 141 11.82 -12.02 -33.92
C ARG A 141 10.49 -11.31 -33.83
N THR A 142 9.46 -11.90 -34.44
CA THR A 142 8.11 -11.35 -34.42
C THR A 142 7.15 -12.39 -33.91
N ASP A 143 6.32 -12.02 -32.94
CA ASP A 143 5.22 -12.83 -32.42
C ASP A 143 3.89 -12.10 -32.65
N THR A 144 2.84 -12.87 -32.93
CA THR A 144 1.46 -12.36 -32.96
C THR A 144 0.72 -12.85 -31.75
N ILE A 145 0.19 -11.94 -30.95
CA ILE A 145 -0.50 -12.23 -29.71
C ILE A 145 -1.96 -11.81 -29.82
N ALA A 146 -2.88 -12.74 -29.52
CA ALA A 146 -4.29 -12.46 -29.35
C ALA A 146 -4.59 -12.30 -27.85
N ILE A 147 -5.16 -11.17 -27.47
CA ILE A 147 -5.54 -10.85 -26.09
C ILE A 147 -7.07 -10.78 -26.05
N ASN A 148 -7.69 -11.59 -25.18
CA ASN A 148 -9.10 -11.44 -24.87
C ASN A 148 -9.23 -10.39 -23.76
N LEU A 149 -9.91 -9.28 -24.07
CA LEU A 149 -10.14 -8.16 -23.16
C LEU A 149 -11.51 -8.27 -22.48
N ALA A 150 -12.49 -8.87 -23.15
CA ALA A 150 -13.81 -9.12 -22.60
C ALA A 150 -14.27 -10.57 -22.86
N ASP A 151 -15.19 -11.05 -22.04
CA ASP A 151 -15.86 -12.33 -22.24
C ASP A 151 -16.99 -12.24 -23.27
N THR A 152 -17.65 -13.37 -23.55
CA THR A 152 -18.74 -13.47 -24.52
C THR A 152 -19.99 -12.67 -24.15
N THR A 153 -20.10 -12.22 -22.88
CA THR A 153 -21.19 -11.37 -22.40
C THR A 153 -20.84 -9.88 -22.43
N GLY A 154 -19.63 -9.54 -22.86
CA GLY A 154 -19.12 -8.16 -22.89
C GLY A 154 -18.55 -7.67 -21.57
N ARG A 155 -18.38 -8.53 -20.57
CA ARG A 155 -17.74 -8.17 -19.30
C ARG A 155 -16.23 -8.15 -19.49
N TRP A 156 -15.60 -7.04 -19.08
CA TRP A 156 -14.16 -6.89 -19.11
C TRP A 156 -13.46 -7.89 -18.17
N LEU A 157 -12.42 -8.54 -18.68
CA LEU A 157 -11.65 -9.57 -17.97
C LEU A 157 -10.50 -8.97 -17.14
N GLY A 158 -10.03 -7.78 -17.51
CA GLY A 158 -8.94 -7.09 -16.83
C GLY A 158 -9.31 -6.61 -15.43
N ASN A 159 -8.29 -6.34 -14.62
CA ASN A 159 -8.46 -5.67 -13.34
C ASN A 159 -8.88 -4.22 -13.58
N GLY A 160 -10.09 -3.84 -13.15
CA GLY A 160 -10.65 -2.52 -13.40
C GLY A 160 -10.46 -1.54 -12.25
N TRP A 161 -10.19 -0.28 -12.61
CA TRP A 161 -10.30 0.87 -11.73
C TRP A 161 -11.00 2.01 -12.45
N GLY A 162 -12.23 2.33 -12.02
CA GLY A 162 -13.09 3.27 -12.73
C GLY A 162 -13.48 2.75 -14.11
N SER A 163 -13.14 3.52 -15.17
CA SER A 163 -13.41 3.17 -16.55
C SER A 163 -12.25 2.51 -17.29
N ILE A 164 -11.17 2.17 -16.60
CA ILE A 164 -9.95 1.58 -17.18
C ILE A 164 -9.79 0.15 -16.66
N TYR A 165 -9.50 -0.78 -17.58
CA TYR A 165 -9.27 -2.19 -17.30
C TYR A 165 -7.89 -2.60 -17.78
N GLN A 166 -7.10 -3.23 -16.93
CA GLN A 166 -5.75 -3.68 -17.24
C GLN A 166 -5.72 -5.19 -17.42
N THR A 167 -5.22 -5.63 -18.55
CA THR A 167 -4.99 -7.03 -18.88
C THR A 167 -3.50 -7.25 -19.15
N ALA A 168 -2.93 -8.28 -18.55
CA ALA A 168 -1.56 -8.71 -18.81
C ALA A 168 -1.58 -10.11 -19.42
N VAL A 169 -0.78 -10.34 -20.47
CA VAL A 169 -0.69 -11.62 -21.13
C VAL A 169 0.78 -12.04 -21.25
N PHE A 170 1.05 -13.31 -20.99
CA PHE A 170 2.36 -13.89 -21.20
C PHE A 170 2.61 -14.05 -22.71
N VAL A 171 3.77 -13.54 -23.17
CA VAL A 171 4.19 -13.63 -24.58
C VAL A 171 5.10 -14.83 -24.77
N LYS A 172 6.26 -14.82 -24.10
CA LYS A 172 7.27 -15.88 -24.21
C LYS A 172 8.29 -15.83 -23.07
N SER A 173 9.08 -16.87 -22.97
CA SER A 173 10.34 -16.88 -22.22
C SER A 173 11.52 -16.78 -23.18
N VAL A 174 12.52 -16.01 -22.79
CA VAL A 174 13.77 -15.83 -23.56
C VAL A 174 14.95 -15.77 -22.61
N ARG A 175 16.09 -16.32 -23.01
CA ARG A 175 17.35 -16.20 -22.28
C ARG A 175 18.31 -15.37 -23.12
N PRO A 176 18.56 -14.11 -22.80
CA PRO A 176 19.54 -13.28 -23.51
C PRO A 176 20.92 -13.93 -23.52
N LEU A 177 21.62 -13.81 -24.61
CA LEU A 177 22.98 -14.36 -24.70
C LEU A 177 24.01 -13.48 -23.98
N HIS A 178 23.76 -12.18 -23.93
CA HIS A 178 24.66 -11.18 -23.34
C HIS A 178 23.91 -10.10 -22.60
N PRO A 179 24.53 -9.42 -21.62
CA PRO A 179 24.00 -8.15 -21.13
C PRO A 179 23.95 -7.12 -22.24
N GLY A 180 22.95 -6.24 -22.24
CA GLY A 180 22.84 -5.22 -23.28
C GLY A 180 21.54 -4.43 -23.19
N ASN A 181 21.36 -3.50 -24.11
CA ASN A 181 20.13 -2.77 -24.29
C ASN A 181 19.35 -3.38 -25.46
N TYR A 182 18.20 -3.94 -25.14
CA TYR A 182 17.34 -4.63 -26.11
C TYR A 182 16.12 -3.78 -26.43
N THR A 183 15.55 -4.00 -27.61
CA THR A 183 14.41 -3.24 -28.08
C THR A 183 13.21 -4.15 -28.31
N ILE A 184 12.04 -3.73 -27.80
CA ILE A 184 10.76 -4.36 -28.11
C ILE A 184 9.89 -3.32 -28.81
N LYS A 185 9.31 -3.70 -29.94
CA LYS A 185 8.39 -2.89 -30.74
C LYS A 185 7.02 -3.53 -30.76
N ILE A 186 5.97 -2.72 -30.57
CA ILE A 186 4.59 -3.19 -30.57
C ILE A 186 3.78 -2.39 -31.56
N MET A 187 2.98 -3.09 -32.35
CA MET A 187 1.99 -2.55 -33.28
C MET A 187 0.67 -3.28 -33.08
N HIS A 188 -0.48 -2.63 -33.28
CA HIS A 188 -1.74 -3.37 -33.27
C HIS A 188 -1.99 -4.10 -34.61
N GLY A 189 -2.57 -5.30 -34.51
CA GLY A 189 -2.94 -6.14 -35.64
C GLY A 189 -4.44 -6.11 -35.99
N MET A 190 -5.17 -5.11 -35.48
CA MET A 190 -6.58 -4.95 -35.78
C MET A 190 -6.79 -4.43 -37.22
N GLN A 191 -8.00 -4.59 -37.74
CA GLN A 191 -8.31 -4.16 -39.10
C GLN A 191 -8.39 -2.64 -39.26
N ASP A 192 -8.78 -1.94 -38.21
CA ASP A 192 -8.94 -0.50 -38.20
C ASP A 192 -7.61 0.22 -38.45
N GLU A 193 -7.65 1.25 -39.27
CA GLU A 193 -6.51 2.16 -39.49
C GLU A 193 -6.18 2.96 -38.24
N LYS A 194 -7.16 3.20 -37.38
CA LYS A 194 -7.02 3.93 -36.10
C LYS A 194 -7.87 3.30 -35.02
N LEU A 195 -7.22 2.74 -34.02
CA LEU A 195 -7.87 1.98 -32.96
C LEU A 195 -8.11 2.87 -31.74
N THR A 196 -9.37 3.15 -31.43
CA THR A 196 -9.77 3.99 -30.28
C THR A 196 -10.07 3.15 -29.04
N GLY A 197 -10.16 3.79 -27.86
CA GLY A 197 -10.56 3.13 -26.62
C GLY A 197 -9.44 2.39 -25.88
N LEU A 198 -8.22 2.46 -26.36
CA LEU A 198 -7.02 2.04 -25.60
C LEU A 198 -6.40 3.25 -24.91
N ASN A 199 -5.95 3.08 -23.67
CA ASN A 199 -5.29 4.12 -22.89
C ASN A 199 -3.78 4.01 -22.95
N ASP A 200 -3.24 2.81 -22.68
CA ASP A 200 -1.82 2.53 -22.65
C ASP A 200 -1.54 1.12 -23.14
N VAL A 201 -0.34 0.93 -23.66
CA VAL A 201 0.27 -0.38 -23.89
C VAL A 201 1.59 -0.44 -23.17
N GLY A 202 1.86 -1.55 -22.50
CA GLY A 202 3.05 -1.73 -21.70
C GLY A 202 3.76 -3.05 -21.95
N ILE A 203 5.00 -3.08 -21.51
CA ILE A 203 5.86 -4.26 -21.47
C ILE A 203 6.34 -4.46 -20.04
N ARG A 204 6.23 -5.72 -19.56
CA ARG A 204 6.82 -6.16 -18.31
C ARG A 204 7.70 -7.37 -18.56
N ILE A 205 8.93 -7.29 -18.03
CA ILE A 205 9.89 -8.39 -18.08
C ILE A 205 10.22 -8.79 -16.65
N GLU A 206 10.09 -10.07 -16.38
CA GLU A 206 10.39 -10.67 -15.07
C GLU A 206 11.46 -11.74 -15.21
N ARG A 207 12.29 -11.90 -14.17
CA ARG A 207 13.12 -13.09 -14.04
C ARG A 207 12.23 -14.29 -13.72
N GLN A 208 12.47 -15.40 -14.43
CA GLN A 208 11.88 -16.67 -14.06
C GLN A 208 12.50 -17.13 -12.73
N LYS A 209 11.66 -17.42 -11.75
CA LYS A 209 12.12 -18.07 -10.51
C LYS A 209 12.53 -19.51 -10.85
N GLU A 210 13.70 -19.91 -10.38
CA GLU A 210 14.16 -21.30 -10.38
C GLU A 210 13.37 -22.12 -9.36
#